data_12632aaadfd61d3ad25f0cd25800385d
#
_entry.id   12632aaadfd61d3ad25f0cd25800385d
#
_cell.length_a   1.000
_cell.length_b   1.000
_cell.length_c   1.000
_cell.angle_alpha   90.00
_cell.angle_beta   90.00
_cell.angle_gamma   90.00
#
_symmetry.space_group_name_H-M   'P 1'
#
loop_
_entity.id
_entity.type
_entity.pdbx_description
1 polymer ?
#
loop_
_entity_poly.entity_id
_entity_poly.type
_entity_poly.pdbx_seq_one_letter_code
_entity_poly.pdbx_strand_id
1 'polypeptide(L)'
;MKRILLCLLWVPFLLSFGLLLAQEDAARYLDALQKKYSGLKDYTVDVNVHFDVEGFKAPDMQAKLYCKPPDRMKIESKRIFFLPKEGGTFNPLMFNKEDFEVKFLERLTHEGRNGVKLKLTPKKRKPNAPQDFILTVDTDRNLIKEMNISSPDGREVKALMEYGHFSDFDLPTRIELHLDMQFNESREFKDFGPPSQPAKRVTGRVEITYSNYKVNIGLSDQIFNETDATKLKKGF
;
A
#
# COMPACT_ATOMS: atom_id res chain seq x y z
N MET A 1 59.51 -29.25 22.19
CA MET A 1 58.66 -29.25 20.99
C MET A 1 57.26 -29.64 21.37
N LYS A 2 56.35 -28.70 21.68
CA LYS A 2 54.90 -28.89 21.92
C LYS A 2 54.31 -27.54 22.34
N ARG A 3 54.07 -26.63 21.43
CA ARG A 3 53.25 -25.41 21.62
C ARG A 3 53.03 -24.79 20.25
N ILE A 4 52.07 -25.27 19.44
CA ILE A 4 51.43 -24.57 18.36
C ILE A 4 50.27 -25.50 17.94
N LEU A 5 49.09 -25.40 18.57
CA LEU A 5 47.83 -25.95 18.05
C LEU A 5 46.65 -25.48 18.93
N LEU A 6 46.42 -24.16 19.07
CA LEU A 6 45.23 -23.68 19.79
C LEU A 6 44.73 -22.30 19.31
N CYS A 7 44.82 -21.96 18.05
CA CYS A 7 44.34 -20.65 17.55
C CYS A 7 43.43 -20.72 16.35
N LEU A 8 42.83 -21.87 15.99
CA LEU A 8 42.07 -22.00 14.72
C LEU A 8 40.57 -22.33 14.89
N LEU A 9 39.99 -22.17 16.10
CA LEU A 9 38.57 -22.50 16.35
C LEU A 9 37.68 -21.30 16.70
N TRP A 10 38.15 -20.05 16.58
CA TRP A 10 37.39 -18.88 17.01
C TRP A 10 36.90 -17.98 15.90
N VAL A 11 37.12 -18.26 14.61
CA VAL A 11 36.74 -17.42 13.48
C VAL A 11 35.27 -17.59 12.99
N PRO A 12 34.59 -18.74 13.13
CA PRO A 12 33.23 -18.84 12.58
C PRO A 12 32.12 -18.23 13.46
N PHE A 13 32.42 -17.86 14.75
CA PHE A 13 31.37 -17.36 15.65
C PHE A 13 31.06 -15.85 15.46
N LEU A 14 31.96 -15.08 14.87
CA LEU A 14 31.77 -13.64 14.63
C LEU A 14 30.95 -13.33 13.37
N LEU A 15 30.85 -14.26 12.42
CA LEU A 15 30.06 -14.07 11.19
C LEU A 15 28.55 -14.30 11.39
N SER A 16 28.14 -15.01 12.44
CA SER A 16 26.72 -15.27 12.72
C SER A 16 26.02 -14.12 13.43
N PHE A 17 26.77 -13.21 14.04
CA PHE A 17 26.19 -12.08 14.79
C PHE A 17 25.75 -10.92 13.90
N GLY A 18 26.32 -10.80 12.69
CA GLY A 18 25.99 -9.72 11.75
C GLY A 18 24.63 -9.84 11.09
N LEU A 19 24.09 -11.07 10.97
CA LEU A 19 22.82 -11.31 10.30
C LEU A 19 21.59 -11.06 11.21
N LEU A 20 21.73 -11.16 12.52
CA LEU A 20 20.63 -10.87 13.45
C LEU A 20 20.35 -9.36 13.59
N LEU A 21 21.39 -8.53 13.47
CA LEU A 21 21.24 -7.06 13.61
C LEU A 21 20.52 -6.41 12.42
N ALA A 22 20.57 -7.04 11.22
CA ALA A 22 19.92 -6.50 10.02
C ALA A 22 18.40 -6.66 10.04
N GLN A 23 17.85 -7.63 10.78
CA GLN A 23 16.43 -7.90 10.83
C GLN A 23 15.69 -6.98 11.82
N GLU A 24 16.35 -6.61 12.92
CA GLU A 24 15.82 -5.66 13.89
C GLU A 24 15.70 -4.23 13.31
N ASP A 25 16.59 -3.89 12.39
CA ASP A 25 16.66 -2.57 11.77
C ASP A 25 15.50 -2.27 10.81
N ALA A 26 14.87 -3.29 10.21
CA ALA A 26 13.79 -3.10 9.25
C ALA A 26 12.47 -2.64 9.89
N ALA A 27 12.13 -3.15 11.07
CA ALA A 27 10.89 -2.81 11.76
C ALA A 27 10.85 -1.34 12.21
N ARG A 28 12.01 -0.74 12.52
CA ARG A 28 12.11 0.67 12.94
C ARG A 28 11.55 1.64 11.91
N TYR A 29 11.65 1.32 10.62
CA TYR A 29 11.10 2.18 9.57
C TYR A 29 9.57 2.20 9.59
N LEU A 30 8.93 1.07 9.91
CA LEU A 30 7.49 1.04 10.12
C LEU A 30 7.10 1.80 11.38
N ASP A 31 7.86 1.66 12.47
CA ASP A 31 7.62 2.42 13.71
C ASP A 31 7.74 3.93 13.46
N ALA A 32 8.69 4.37 12.63
CA ALA A 32 8.85 5.78 12.26
C ALA A 32 7.67 6.31 11.43
N LEU A 33 7.15 5.51 10.47
CA LEU A 33 5.94 5.81 9.71
C LEU A 33 4.73 5.93 10.64
N GLN A 34 4.53 4.96 11.52
CA GLN A 34 3.43 4.95 12.50
C GLN A 34 3.49 6.18 13.42
N LYS A 35 4.68 6.48 13.96
CA LYS A 35 4.90 7.62 14.83
C LYS A 35 4.57 8.94 14.14
N LYS A 36 4.94 9.10 12.86
CA LYS A 36 4.66 10.31 12.07
C LYS A 36 3.18 10.63 12.00
N TYR A 37 2.33 9.61 11.88
CA TYR A 37 0.89 9.77 11.72
C TYR A 37 0.09 9.47 12.99
N SER A 38 0.73 9.26 14.13
CA SER A 38 0.05 8.92 15.40
C SER A 38 -0.91 10.01 15.90
N GLY A 39 -0.69 11.27 15.51
CA GLY A 39 -1.57 12.40 15.82
C GLY A 39 -2.70 12.64 14.82
N LEU A 40 -2.75 11.88 13.71
CA LEU A 40 -3.80 11.99 12.69
C LEU A 40 -5.04 11.23 13.16
N LYS A 41 -6.02 11.97 13.70
CA LYS A 41 -7.25 11.39 14.26
C LYS A 41 -8.33 11.20 13.21
N ASP A 42 -8.52 12.20 12.37
CA ASP A 42 -9.50 12.19 11.28
C ASP A 42 -9.15 13.23 10.22
N TYR A 43 -9.72 13.05 9.03
CA TYR A 43 -9.66 14.06 7.98
C TYR A 43 -10.80 13.89 6.97
N THR A 44 -11.11 14.98 6.26
CA THR A 44 -11.87 14.92 5.01
C THR A 44 -11.00 15.38 3.87
N VAL A 45 -11.27 14.87 2.66
CA VAL A 45 -10.55 15.22 1.45
C VAL A 45 -11.45 15.06 0.23
N ASP A 46 -11.32 15.96 -0.73
CA ASP A 46 -11.96 15.81 -2.03
C ASP A 46 -11.02 15.01 -2.95
N VAL A 47 -11.58 14.03 -3.63
CA VAL A 47 -10.83 13.08 -4.48
C VAL A 47 -11.36 13.13 -5.89
N ASN A 48 -10.44 13.18 -6.87
CA ASN A 48 -10.73 12.98 -8.29
C ASN A 48 -9.95 11.76 -8.77
N VAL A 49 -10.62 10.86 -9.52
CA VAL A 49 -10.02 9.64 -10.07
C VAL A 49 -10.15 9.70 -11.59
N HIS A 50 -9.02 9.60 -12.26
CA HIS A 50 -8.90 9.52 -13.72
C HIS A 50 -8.39 8.13 -14.11
N PHE A 51 -9.04 7.49 -15.09
CA PHE A 51 -8.68 6.16 -15.59
C PHE A 51 -8.14 6.25 -17.01
N ASP A 52 -6.91 5.81 -17.19
CA ASP A 52 -6.26 5.60 -18.48
C ASP A 52 -5.88 4.12 -18.57
N VAL A 53 -6.90 3.28 -18.75
CA VAL A 53 -6.78 1.81 -18.72
C VAL A 53 -7.27 1.23 -20.03
N GLU A 54 -6.47 0.35 -20.63
CA GLU A 54 -6.80 -0.28 -21.91
C GLU A 54 -8.14 -1.02 -21.86
N GLY A 55 -9.03 -0.67 -22.78
CA GLY A 55 -10.36 -1.27 -22.88
C GLY A 55 -11.38 -0.82 -21.83
N PHE A 56 -11.00 0.11 -20.94
CA PHE A 56 -11.90 0.70 -19.94
C PHE A 56 -12.06 2.20 -20.17
N LYS A 57 -13.27 2.62 -20.50
CA LYS A 57 -13.60 4.04 -20.69
C LYS A 57 -14.53 4.48 -19.56
N ALA A 58 -14.06 5.32 -18.68
CA ALA A 58 -14.85 5.95 -17.63
C ALA A 58 -14.62 7.47 -17.64
N PRO A 59 -15.63 8.28 -17.35
CA PRO A 59 -15.42 9.69 -17.07
C PRO A 59 -14.66 9.84 -15.75
N ASP A 60 -14.04 11.01 -15.55
CA ASP A 60 -13.46 11.35 -14.26
C ASP A 60 -14.51 11.24 -13.14
N MET A 61 -14.10 10.63 -12.05
CA MET A 61 -14.97 10.38 -10.91
C MET A 61 -14.56 11.24 -9.73
N GLN A 62 -15.53 11.87 -9.09
CA GLN A 62 -15.29 12.76 -7.97
C GLN A 62 -16.06 12.29 -6.73
N ALA A 63 -15.41 12.38 -5.57
CA ALA A 63 -16.01 12.07 -4.29
C ALA A 63 -15.38 12.90 -3.18
N LYS A 64 -16.08 12.96 -2.05
CA LYS A 64 -15.52 13.37 -0.77
C LYS A 64 -15.29 12.15 0.09
N LEU A 65 -14.10 12.03 0.65
CA LEU A 65 -13.76 11.00 1.61
C LEU A 65 -13.80 11.59 3.02
N TYR A 66 -14.34 10.81 3.93
CA TYR A 66 -14.27 11.01 5.38
C TYR A 66 -13.47 9.86 5.93
N CYS A 67 -12.37 10.15 6.59
CA CYS A 67 -11.43 9.15 7.06
C CYS A 67 -11.16 9.31 8.54
N LYS A 68 -11.18 8.19 9.26
CA LYS A 68 -10.79 8.09 10.66
C LYS A 68 -9.91 6.86 10.82
N PRO A 69 -8.58 7.04 10.68
CA PRO A 69 -7.65 5.94 10.80
C PRO A 69 -7.82 5.14 12.10
N PRO A 70 -7.50 3.85 12.16
CA PRO A 70 -6.84 3.12 11.05
C PRO A 70 -7.80 2.54 10.00
N ASP A 71 -9.09 2.39 10.25
CA ASP A 71 -9.96 1.48 9.48
C ASP A 71 -11.31 2.05 9.05
N ARG A 72 -11.66 3.27 9.46
CA ARG A 72 -12.95 3.87 9.11
C ARG A 72 -12.84 4.83 7.95
N MET A 73 -13.63 4.58 6.92
CA MET A 73 -13.73 5.44 5.75
C MET A 73 -15.18 5.44 5.25
N LYS A 74 -15.70 6.64 4.95
CA LYS A 74 -16.95 6.84 4.21
C LYS A 74 -16.66 7.60 2.93
N ILE A 75 -17.33 7.21 1.86
CA ILE A 75 -17.25 7.85 0.55
C ILE A 75 -18.60 8.52 0.28
N GLU A 76 -18.58 9.78 -0.05
CA GLU A 76 -19.74 10.55 -0.49
C GLU A 76 -19.53 11.01 -1.93
N SER A 77 -20.40 10.58 -2.85
CA SER A 77 -20.34 10.96 -4.25
C SER A 77 -21.75 11.15 -4.82
N LYS A 78 -21.90 12.13 -5.71
CA LYS A 78 -23.17 12.37 -6.44
C LYS A 78 -23.43 11.39 -7.58
N ARG A 79 -22.40 10.65 -8.00
CA ARG A 79 -22.43 9.68 -9.11
C ARG A 79 -21.78 8.39 -8.66
N ILE A 80 -21.79 7.38 -9.55
CA ILE A 80 -21.02 6.16 -9.35
C ILE A 80 -19.55 6.55 -9.14
N PHE A 81 -18.97 6.08 -8.04
CA PHE A 81 -17.58 6.29 -7.70
C PHE A 81 -16.92 4.95 -7.42
N PHE A 82 -15.77 4.76 -8.01
CA PHE A 82 -14.95 3.57 -7.82
C PHE A 82 -13.53 3.99 -7.45
N LEU A 83 -13.01 3.41 -6.39
CA LEU A 83 -11.64 3.58 -5.96
C LEU A 83 -10.96 2.21 -5.95
N PRO A 84 -9.83 2.03 -6.66
CA PRO A 84 -9.09 0.78 -6.62
C PRO A 84 -8.77 0.39 -5.18
N LYS A 85 -9.05 -0.87 -4.82
CA LYS A 85 -8.81 -1.36 -3.46
C LYS A 85 -7.32 -1.46 -3.16
N GLU A 86 -6.56 -1.90 -4.16
CA GLU A 86 -5.11 -2.02 -4.08
C GLU A 86 -4.47 -0.66 -4.34
N GLY A 87 -3.93 -0.02 -3.29
CA GLY A 87 -3.18 1.24 -3.41
C GLY A 87 -4.01 2.50 -3.66
N GLY A 88 -5.32 2.40 -3.93
CA GLY A 88 -6.19 3.56 -4.18
C GLY A 88 -6.59 4.34 -2.94
N THR A 89 -6.29 3.86 -1.75
CA THR A 89 -6.52 4.56 -0.48
C THR A 89 -5.22 4.73 0.28
N PHE A 90 -4.98 5.94 0.74
CA PHE A 90 -3.85 6.19 1.62
C PHE A 90 -4.24 5.91 3.08
N ASN A 91 -3.59 4.93 3.66
CA ASN A 91 -3.67 4.66 5.09
C ASN A 91 -2.26 4.35 5.64
N PRO A 92 -1.54 5.35 6.15
CA PRO A 92 -0.17 5.17 6.62
C PRO A 92 -0.08 4.25 7.85
N LEU A 93 -1.19 4.08 8.58
CA LEU A 93 -1.26 3.26 9.79
C LEU A 93 -1.57 1.78 9.48
N MET A 94 -1.81 1.41 8.21
CA MET A 94 -2.06 0.02 7.84
C MET A 94 -0.84 -0.89 7.98
N PHE A 95 0.36 -0.33 7.89
CA PHE A 95 1.60 -1.10 7.97
C PHE A 95 2.17 -1.03 9.38
N ASN A 96 1.80 -1.99 10.22
CA ASN A 96 2.40 -2.15 11.54
C ASN A 96 3.22 -3.45 11.60
N LYS A 97 4.26 -3.47 12.43
CA LYS A 97 5.16 -4.61 12.57
C LYS A 97 4.50 -5.86 13.19
N GLU A 98 3.36 -5.69 13.85
CA GLU A 98 2.64 -6.80 14.48
C GLU A 98 1.94 -7.66 13.43
N ASP A 99 1.48 -7.05 12.34
CA ASP A 99 0.74 -7.72 11.26
C ASP A 99 1.63 -8.23 10.13
N PHE A 100 2.86 -7.71 10.03
CA PHE A 100 3.77 -8.03 8.92
C PHE A 100 5.10 -8.60 9.39
N GLU A 101 5.63 -9.54 8.61
CA GLU A 101 7.03 -9.87 8.59
C GLU A 101 7.74 -8.84 7.71
N VAL A 102 8.73 -8.13 8.28
CA VAL A 102 9.43 -7.03 7.61
C VAL A 102 10.84 -7.45 7.27
N LYS A 103 11.20 -7.36 5.99
CA LYS A 103 12.55 -7.66 5.50
C LYS A 103 13.15 -6.41 4.87
N PHE A 104 14.33 -6.03 5.32
CA PHE A 104 15.14 -5.03 4.66
C PHE A 104 15.68 -5.60 3.34
N LEU A 105 15.55 -4.86 2.24
CA LEU A 105 16.07 -5.25 0.94
C LEU A 105 17.34 -4.47 0.61
N GLU A 106 17.24 -3.14 0.56
CA GLU A 106 18.37 -2.30 0.17
C GLU A 106 18.22 -0.85 0.69
N ARG A 107 19.35 -0.15 0.77
CA ARG A 107 19.39 1.31 0.87
C ARG A 107 19.50 1.90 -0.52
N LEU A 108 18.86 3.04 -0.73
CA LEU A 108 18.85 3.72 -2.02
C LEU A 108 18.83 5.24 -1.83
N THR A 109 19.16 5.95 -2.88
CA THR A 109 18.90 7.39 -2.95
C THR A 109 17.79 7.61 -3.97
N HIS A 110 16.70 8.22 -3.55
CA HIS A 110 15.55 8.53 -4.39
C HIS A 110 15.31 10.04 -4.38
N GLU A 111 15.32 10.65 -5.57
CA GLU A 111 15.21 12.12 -5.73
C GLU A 111 16.19 12.91 -4.83
N GLY A 112 17.42 12.41 -4.71
CA GLY A 112 18.48 13.06 -3.90
C GLY A 112 18.33 12.90 -2.38
N ARG A 113 17.39 12.07 -1.89
CA ARG A 113 17.13 11.78 -0.48
C ARG A 113 17.46 10.35 -0.12
N ASN A 114 17.78 10.13 1.14
CA ASN A 114 18.03 8.81 1.66
C ASN A 114 16.73 7.99 1.68
N GLY A 115 16.81 6.77 1.24
CA GLY A 115 15.68 5.86 1.21
C GLY A 115 16.05 4.43 1.53
N VAL A 116 15.04 3.64 1.80
CA VAL A 116 15.16 2.20 1.99
C VAL A 116 14.05 1.49 1.24
N LYS A 117 14.36 0.28 0.79
CA LYS A 117 13.37 -0.63 0.24
C LYS A 117 13.12 -1.75 1.23
N LEU A 118 11.84 -1.97 1.55
CA LEU A 118 11.38 -2.96 2.51
C LEU A 118 10.42 -3.93 1.83
N LYS A 119 10.54 -5.22 2.13
CA LYS A 119 9.51 -6.21 1.79
C LYS A 119 8.69 -6.50 3.04
N LEU A 120 7.35 -6.41 2.89
CA LEU A 120 6.39 -6.73 3.93
C LEU A 120 5.55 -7.91 3.48
N THR A 121 5.54 -8.97 4.29
CA THR A 121 4.70 -10.15 4.06
C THR A 121 3.68 -10.24 5.20
N PRO A 122 2.36 -10.25 4.91
CA PRO A 122 1.35 -10.38 5.95
C PRO A 122 1.51 -11.68 6.74
N LYS A 123 1.55 -11.62 8.07
CA LYS A 123 1.63 -12.81 8.94
C LYS A 123 0.35 -13.66 8.86
N LYS A 124 -0.81 -13.00 8.64
CA LYS A 124 -2.10 -13.65 8.45
C LYS A 124 -2.55 -13.46 7.01
N ARG A 125 -2.57 -14.54 6.24
CA ARG A 125 -3.02 -14.51 4.84
C ARG A 125 -4.54 -14.67 4.77
N LYS A 126 -5.19 -13.78 4.03
CA LYS A 126 -6.60 -13.93 3.65
C LYS A 126 -6.67 -14.37 2.20
N PRO A 127 -7.67 -15.20 1.82
CA PRO A 127 -7.92 -15.51 0.41
C PRO A 127 -8.07 -14.19 -0.38
N ASN A 128 -7.44 -14.13 -1.55
CA ASN A 128 -7.48 -12.96 -2.46
C ASN A 128 -6.90 -11.64 -1.90
N ALA A 129 -6.23 -11.67 -0.74
CA ALA A 129 -5.48 -10.50 -0.25
C ALA A 129 -4.08 -10.47 -0.87
N PRO A 130 -3.44 -9.29 -0.94
CA PRO A 130 -2.05 -9.16 -1.37
C PRO A 130 -1.13 -10.11 -0.60
N GLN A 131 -0.17 -10.71 -1.33
CA GLN A 131 0.82 -11.62 -0.73
C GLN A 131 1.98 -10.87 -0.12
N ASP A 132 2.48 -9.89 -0.85
CA ASP A 132 3.64 -9.11 -0.49
C ASP A 132 3.46 -7.64 -0.87
N PHE A 133 4.11 -6.78 -0.11
CA PHE A 133 4.26 -5.37 -0.41
C PHE A 133 5.76 -5.05 -0.46
N ILE A 134 6.20 -4.32 -1.46
CA ILE A 134 7.54 -3.74 -1.48
C ILE A 134 7.36 -2.23 -1.36
N LEU A 135 7.86 -1.67 -0.26
CA LEU A 135 7.78 -0.24 0.01
C LEU A 135 9.14 0.42 -0.25
N THR A 136 9.12 1.54 -0.97
CA THR A 136 10.24 2.49 -1.01
C THR A 136 9.90 3.64 -0.08
N VAL A 137 10.69 3.78 0.98
CA VAL A 137 10.48 4.76 2.05
C VAL A 137 11.57 5.82 2.00
N ASP A 138 11.19 7.10 1.87
CA ASP A 138 12.05 8.25 2.13
C ASP A 138 12.30 8.32 3.65
N THR A 139 13.53 8.05 4.07
CA THR A 139 13.88 7.99 5.50
C THR A 139 14.11 9.35 6.13
N ASP A 140 14.36 10.38 5.33
CA ASP A 140 14.54 11.74 5.82
C ASP A 140 13.22 12.38 6.24
N ARG A 141 12.13 12.01 5.53
CA ARG A 141 10.77 12.50 5.81
C ARG A 141 9.84 11.45 6.42
N ASN A 142 10.23 10.19 6.47
CA ASN A 142 9.40 9.05 6.84
C ASN A 142 8.10 8.99 6.00
N LEU A 143 8.27 8.89 4.67
CA LEU A 143 7.18 8.82 3.70
C LEU A 143 7.32 7.62 2.78
N ILE A 144 6.20 6.95 2.47
CA ILE A 144 6.17 5.92 1.43
C ILE A 144 6.10 6.61 0.08
N LYS A 145 7.15 6.53 -0.73
CA LYS A 145 7.21 7.13 -2.07
C LYS A 145 6.67 6.20 -3.14
N GLU A 146 6.91 4.91 -2.97
CA GLU A 146 6.48 3.88 -3.91
C GLU A 146 6.03 2.64 -3.13
N MET A 147 5.01 1.98 -3.64
CA MET A 147 4.54 0.70 -3.13
C MET A 147 4.24 -0.23 -4.31
N ASN A 148 4.88 -1.40 -4.32
CA ASN A 148 4.54 -2.48 -5.24
C ASN A 148 3.75 -3.54 -4.48
N ILE A 149 2.60 -3.91 -5.03
CA ILE A 149 1.65 -4.85 -4.44
C ILE A 149 1.56 -6.05 -5.36
N SER A 150 1.83 -7.24 -4.84
CA SER A 150 1.68 -8.49 -5.58
C SER A 150 0.55 -9.31 -4.98
N SER A 151 -0.35 -9.82 -5.81
CA SER A 151 -1.48 -10.66 -5.42
C SER A 151 -1.27 -12.12 -5.85
N PRO A 152 -1.92 -13.11 -5.17
CA PRO A 152 -1.76 -14.53 -5.47
C PRO A 152 -2.16 -14.94 -6.88
N ASP A 153 -3.04 -14.17 -7.48
CA ASP A 153 -3.57 -14.38 -8.83
C ASP A 153 -2.71 -13.75 -9.95
N GLY A 154 -1.51 -13.25 -9.60
CA GLY A 154 -0.57 -12.66 -10.54
C GLY A 154 -0.85 -11.20 -10.89
N ARG A 155 -1.77 -10.54 -10.19
CA ARG A 155 -1.96 -9.09 -10.34
C ARG A 155 -0.82 -8.34 -9.66
N GLU A 156 -0.30 -7.36 -10.36
CA GLU A 156 0.70 -6.44 -9.84
C GLU A 156 0.21 -5.01 -9.96
N VAL A 157 0.35 -4.25 -8.89
CA VAL A 157 0.01 -2.83 -8.83
C VAL A 157 1.20 -2.07 -8.26
N LYS A 158 1.66 -1.08 -9.00
CA LYS A 158 2.67 -0.15 -8.53
C LYS A 158 2.00 1.19 -8.23
N ALA A 159 2.11 1.68 -7.00
CA ALA A 159 1.61 2.97 -6.56
C ALA A 159 2.79 3.94 -6.37
N LEU A 160 2.73 5.10 -7.00
CA LEU A 160 3.65 6.22 -6.80
C LEU A 160 2.92 7.32 -6.04
N MET A 161 3.56 7.91 -5.02
CA MET A 161 2.91 8.85 -4.12
C MET A 161 3.63 10.19 -4.08
N GLU A 162 2.88 11.27 -4.31
CA GLU A 162 3.30 12.65 -4.10
C GLU A 162 2.57 13.23 -2.89
N TYR A 163 3.26 14.11 -2.15
CA TYR A 163 2.77 14.62 -0.87
C TYR A 163 2.79 16.14 -0.81
N GLY A 164 1.78 16.71 -0.17
CA GLY A 164 1.73 18.08 0.30
C GLY A 164 1.69 18.14 1.82
N HIS A 165 1.96 19.31 2.37
CA HIS A 165 1.91 19.55 3.82
C HIS A 165 0.56 20.17 4.19
N PHE A 166 -0.18 19.51 5.10
CA PHE A 166 -1.51 19.93 5.55
C PHE A 166 -1.56 19.90 7.08
N SER A 167 -1.69 21.05 7.70
CA SER A 167 -1.51 21.21 9.16
C SER A 167 -0.12 20.63 9.55
N ASP A 168 -0.09 19.62 10.40
CA ASP A 168 1.15 18.99 10.88
C ASP A 168 1.51 17.69 10.12
N PHE A 169 0.81 17.38 9.02
CA PHE A 169 0.95 16.11 8.31
C PHE A 169 1.29 16.27 6.85
N ASP A 170 2.19 15.41 6.36
CA ASP A 170 2.38 15.21 4.93
C ASP A 170 1.35 14.18 4.45
N LEU A 171 0.37 14.62 3.66
CA LEU A 171 -0.67 13.78 3.09
C LEU A 171 -0.57 13.73 1.58
N PRO A 172 -1.01 12.66 0.92
CA PRO A 172 -0.93 12.57 -0.54
C PRO A 172 -1.69 13.69 -1.24
N THR A 173 -1.07 14.29 -2.22
CA THR A 173 -1.74 15.15 -3.21
C THR A 173 -2.06 14.39 -4.48
N ARG A 174 -1.28 13.32 -4.75
CA ARG A 174 -1.47 12.48 -5.92
C ARG A 174 -0.99 11.06 -5.61
N ILE A 175 -1.76 10.09 -6.06
CA ILE A 175 -1.35 8.68 -6.16
C ILE A 175 -1.53 8.25 -7.60
N GLU A 176 -0.49 7.73 -8.23
CA GLU A 176 -0.53 7.16 -9.56
C GLU A 176 -0.37 5.64 -9.45
N LEU A 177 -1.39 4.91 -9.89
CA LEU A 177 -1.38 3.45 -9.91
C LEU A 177 -1.06 2.96 -11.32
N HIS A 178 -0.01 2.18 -11.44
CA HIS A 178 0.28 1.41 -12.64
C HIS A 178 -0.25 0.00 -12.45
N LEU A 179 -1.17 -0.39 -13.30
CA LEU A 179 -1.85 -1.67 -13.25
C LEU A 179 -1.24 -2.62 -14.27
N ASP A 180 -0.93 -3.83 -13.83
CA ASP A 180 -0.58 -4.95 -14.69
C ASP A 180 -1.34 -6.18 -14.17
N MET A 181 -2.49 -6.44 -14.79
CA MET A 181 -3.42 -7.44 -14.31
C MET A 181 -3.72 -8.47 -15.40
N GLN A 182 -3.61 -9.74 -15.04
CA GLN A 182 -4.10 -10.84 -15.87
C GLN A 182 -5.51 -11.21 -15.40
N PHE A 183 -6.49 -10.99 -16.26
CA PHE A 183 -7.84 -11.47 -16.00
C PHE A 183 -7.96 -12.91 -16.49
N ASN A 184 -7.96 -13.85 -15.57
CA ASN A 184 -8.47 -15.20 -15.87
C ASN A 184 -9.99 -15.09 -15.89
N GLU A 185 -10.61 -15.34 -17.02
CA GLU A 185 -12.07 -15.47 -17.08
C GLU A 185 -12.50 -16.47 -16.02
N SER A 186 -13.39 -15.98 -15.14
CA SER A 186 -13.85 -16.73 -13.98
C SER A 186 -14.40 -18.08 -14.38
N ARG A 187 -14.07 -19.11 -13.61
CA ARG A 187 -14.50 -20.52 -13.79
C ARG A 187 -16.02 -20.73 -13.79
N GLU A 188 -16.81 -19.71 -13.54
CA GLU A 188 -18.27 -19.80 -13.42
C GLU A 188 -19.03 -20.00 -14.76
N PHE A 189 -18.38 -19.82 -15.90
CA PHE A 189 -19.00 -20.03 -17.23
C PHE A 189 -18.38 -21.16 -18.04
N LYS A 190 -17.60 -22.05 -17.42
CA LYS A 190 -16.87 -23.11 -18.14
C LYS A 190 -17.74 -24.23 -18.74
N ASP A 191 -19.00 -24.38 -18.33
CA ASP A 191 -19.81 -25.51 -18.76
C ASP A 191 -20.60 -25.29 -20.05
N PHE A 192 -20.62 -24.09 -20.64
CA PHE A 192 -21.44 -23.77 -21.82
C PHE A 192 -20.75 -22.94 -22.92
N GLY A 193 -19.44 -22.75 -22.88
CA GLY A 193 -18.73 -21.89 -23.84
C GLY A 193 -17.65 -22.59 -24.67
N PRO A 194 -17.23 -21.99 -25.82
CA PRO A 194 -16.08 -22.45 -26.58
C PRO A 194 -14.79 -22.38 -25.72
N PRO A 195 -13.72 -23.09 -26.11
CA PRO A 195 -12.51 -23.21 -25.31
C PRO A 195 -11.96 -21.83 -24.92
N SER A 196 -11.59 -21.72 -23.66
CA SER A 196 -11.10 -20.51 -22.96
C SER A 196 -10.22 -19.64 -23.85
N GLN A 197 -10.64 -18.40 -24.06
CA GLN A 197 -9.77 -17.38 -24.62
C GLN A 197 -8.54 -17.19 -23.73
N PRO A 198 -7.35 -16.89 -24.29
CA PRO A 198 -6.19 -16.62 -23.48
C PRO A 198 -6.46 -15.50 -22.48
N ALA A 199 -5.98 -15.63 -21.26
CA ALA A 199 -6.14 -14.63 -20.20
C ALA A 199 -5.78 -13.25 -20.75
N LYS A 200 -6.75 -12.32 -20.72
CA LYS A 200 -6.53 -10.96 -21.22
C LYS A 200 -5.69 -10.21 -20.21
N ARG A 201 -4.51 -9.78 -20.60
CA ARG A 201 -3.69 -8.86 -19.80
C ARG A 201 -4.26 -7.45 -19.98
N VAL A 202 -4.56 -6.78 -18.89
CA VAL A 202 -5.00 -5.39 -18.89
C VAL A 202 -3.93 -4.56 -18.20
N THR A 203 -3.41 -3.60 -18.94
CA THR A 203 -2.44 -2.63 -18.47
C THR A 203 -3.06 -1.25 -18.46
N GLY A 204 -2.58 -0.37 -17.61
CA GLY A 204 -3.05 1.00 -17.59
C GLY A 204 -2.61 1.77 -16.37
N ARG A 205 -3.12 2.99 -16.31
CA ARG A 205 -2.81 3.92 -15.24
C ARG A 205 -4.11 4.47 -14.64
N VAL A 206 -4.14 4.58 -13.31
CA VAL A 206 -5.18 5.30 -12.59
C VAL A 206 -4.53 6.42 -11.81
N GLU A 207 -4.95 7.64 -12.05
CA GLU A 207 -4.50 8.81 -11.32
C GLU A 207 -5.54 9.24 -10.31
N ILE A 208 -5.13 9.39 -9.05
CA ILE A 208 -5.97 9.82 -7.95
C ILE A 208 -5.37 11.10 -7.40
N THR A 209 -6.10 12.20 -7.50
CA THR A 209 -5.69 13.50 -6.94
C THR A 209 -6.53 13.85 -5.72
N TYR A 210 -5.87 14.42 -4.73
CA TYR A 210 -6.45 14.77 -3.44
C TYR A 210 -6.32 16.28 -3.22
N SER A 211 -7.43 16.91 -2.78
CA SER A 211 -7.49 18.34 -2.54
C SER A 211 -8.40 18.68 -1.36
N ASN A 212 -8.33 19.93 -0.89
CA ASN A 212 -9.23 20.45 0.15
C ASN A 212 -9.21 19.63 1.46
N TYR A 213 -8.04 19.19 1.88
CA TYR A 213 -7.87 18.52 3.16
C TYR A 213 -8.36 19.37 4.34
N LYS A 214 -9.13 18.75 5.24
CA LYS A 214 -9.45 19.27 6.57
C LYS A 214 -9.05 18.21 7.58
N VAL A 215 -8.05 18.50 8.38
CA VAL A 215 -7.38 17.53 9.27
C VAL A 215 -7.77 17.77 10.71
N ASN A 216 -8.00 16.67 11.46
CA ASN A 216 -8.32 16.69 12.90
C ASN A 216 -9.51 17.58 13.23
N ILE A 217 -10.59 17.49 12.46
CA ILE A 217 -11.80 18.32 12.64
C ILE A 217 -12.83 17.70 13.59
N GLY A 218 -12.55 16.54 14.18
CA GLY A 218 -13.43 15.89 15.15
C GLY A 218 -14.64 15.22 14.48
N LEU A 219 -14.42 14.40 13.45
CA LEU A 219 -15.50 13.67 12.78
C LEU A 219 -16.27 12.80 13.77
N SER A 220 -17.61 12.94 13.77
CA SER A 220 -18.48 12.09 14.59
C SER A 220 -18.46 10.64 14.10
N ASP A 221 -18.49 9.69 15.02
CA ASP A 221 -18.58 8.26 14.68
C ASP A 221 -19.90 7.91 13.97
N GLN A 222 -20.94 8.72 14.15
CA GLN A 222 -22.23 8.55 13.48
C GLN A 222 -22.11 8.63 11.96
N ILE A 223 -21.17 9.43 11.43
CA ILE A 223 -20.93 9.56 9.99
C ILE A 223 -20.62 8.20 9.37
N PHE A 224 -19.94 7.32 10.11
CA PHE A 224 -19.50 6.01 9.63
C PHE A 224 -20.54 4.89 9.89
N ASN A 225 -21.53 5.15 10.74
CA ASN A 225 -22.58 4.19 11.08
C ASN A 225 -23.79 4.29 10.15
N GLU A 226 -23.96 5.39 9.44
CA GLU A 226 -25.00 5.50 8.43
C GLU A 226 -24.70 4.53 7.31
N THR A 227 -25.57 3.52 7.23
CA THR A 227 -25.62 2.58 6.12
C THR A 227 -26.16 3.32 4.90
N ASP A 228 -25.40 4.23 4.36
CA ASP A 228 -25.67 4.69 3.01
C ASP A 228 -25.57 3.47 2.11
N ALA A 229 -26.71 3.12 1.56
CA ALA A 229 -26.96 1.99 0.69
C ALA A 229 -26.25 2.14 -0.67
N THR A 230 -25.01 2.58 -0.67
CA THR A 230 -24.04 2.24 -1.69
C THR A 230 -23.38 0.93 -1.24
N LYS A 231 -24.20 -0.09 -0.99
CA LYS A 231 -23.77 -1.47 -1.17
C LYS A 231 -23.17 -1.49 -2.57
N LEU A 232 -21.85 -1.39 -2.66
CA LEU A 232 -21.13 -1.98 -3.75
C LEU A 232 -21.64 -3.40 -3.82
N LYS A 233 -22.62 -3.65 -4.72
CA LYS A 233 -23.00 -5.00 -5.10
C LYS A 233 -21.68 -5.70 -5.33
N LYS A 234 -21.47 -6.79 -4.60
CA LYS A 234 -20.49 -7.79 -4.96
C LYS A 234 -20.78 -8.14 -6.42
N GLY A 235 -19.95 -7.66 -7.29
CA GLY A 235 -20.07 -7.85 -8.71
C GLY A 235 -18.69 -7.63 -9.28
N PHE A 236 -18.17 -8.73 -9.63
CA PHE A 236 -17.06 -9.15 -10.49
C PHE A 236 -15.81 -9.55 -9.77
#